data_c4bc733e43634d7f23c30afc3a1e638d
#
_entry.id   c4bc733e43634d7f23c30afc3a1e638d
#
_cell.length_a   1.000
_cell.length_b   1.000
_cell.length_c   1.000
_cell.angle_alpha   90.00
_cell.angle_beta   90.00
_cell.angle_gamma   90.00
#
_symmetry.space_group_name_H-M   'P 1'
#
loop_
_entity.id
_entity.type
_entity.pdbx_description
1 polymer ?
#
loop_
_entity_poly.entity_id
_entity_poly.type
_entity_poly.pdbx_seq_one_letter_code
_entity_poly.pdbx_strand_id
1 'polypeptide(L)'
;DHAIELGPVDLCAEAVIKILEYDSNCNVLHIYNSKLLPIKLLVNTMKELGINIEAVDDETMSRKLKEILNDNFKKEILSGIIHDIDSKKRLIYTSNIRVSYDFSEKYLEKIGFSWKNIDREYILKYMNYFKGIGFIEY
;
A
#
# COMPACT_ATOMS: atom_id res chain seq x y z
N ASP A 1 6.98 -9.26 -11.14
CA ASP A 1 6.81 -7.85 -10.80
C ASP A 1 5.56 -7.70 -9.95
N HIS A 2 5.74 -7.40 -8.68
CA HIS A 2 4.63 -7.16 -7.76
C HIS A 2 4.32 -5.66 -7.70
N ALA A 3 3.04 -5.34 -7.62
CA ALA A 3 2.55 -3.99 -7.38
C ALA A 3 1.55 -4.02 -6.22
N ILE A 4 1.48 -2.92 -5.49
CA ILE A 4 0.57 -2.75 -4.37
C ILE A 4 -0.42 -1.62 -4.65
N GLU A 5 -1.61 -1.76 -4.10
CA GLU A 5 -2.53 -0.64 -4.01
C GLU A 5 -2.04 0.34 -2.94
N LEU A 6 -2.05 1.61 -3.28
CA LEU A 6 -1.84 2.68 -2.33
C LEU A 6 -2.92 3.73 -2.54
N GLY A 7 -3.80 3.89 -1.56
CA GLY A 7 -4.86 4.90 -1.53
C GLY A 7 -4.45 6.07 -0.66
N PRO A 8 -3.81 7.12 -1.20
CA PRO A 8 -3.45 8.29 -0.42
C PRO A 8 -4.67 8.95 0.18
N VAL A 9 -4.63 9.25 1.47
CA VAL A 9 -5.78 9.77 2.22
C VAL A 9 -6.31 11.10 1.68
N ASP A 10 -5.42 11.95 1.18
CA ASP A 10 -5.76 13.23 0.54
C ASP A 10 -6.56 13.03 -0.76
N LEU A 11 -6.13 12.07 -1.62
CA LEU A 11 -6.86 11.71 -2.83
C LEU A 11 -8.19 11.01 -2.52
N CYS A 12 -8.21 10.12 -1.52
CA CYS A 12 -9.45 9.50 -1.06
C CYS A 12 -10.44 10.56 -0.54
N ALA A 13 -9.97 11.53 0.23
CA ALA A 13 -10.79 12.64 0.71
C ALA A 13 -11.32 13.52 -0.43
N GLU A 14 -10.48 13.84 -1.43
CA GLU A 14 -10.90 14.56 -2.63
C GLU A 14 -12.00 13.81 -3.38
N ALA A 15 -11.84 12.50 -3.58
CA ALA A 15 -12.85 11.66 -4.22
C ALA A 15 -14.19 11.71 -3.47
N VAL A 16 -14.17 11.59 -2.13
CA VAL A 16 -15.37 11.66 -1.29
C VAL A 16 -16.04 13.02 -1.40
N ILE A 17 -15.29 14.12 -1.35
CA ILE A 17 -15.85 15.48 -1.50
C ILE A 17 -16.52 15.63 -2.86
N LYS A 18 -15.87 15.18 -3.93
CA LYS A 18 -16.45 15.20 -5.29
C LYS A 18 -17.76 14.43 -5.39
N ILE A 19 -17.83 13.26 -4.75
CA ILE A 19 -19.05 12.45 -4.69
C ILE A 19 -20.17 13.22 -3.96
N LEU A 20 -19.86 13.87 -2.85
CA LEU A 20 -20.84 14.62 -2.04
C LEU A 20 -21.35 15.89 -2.75
N GLU A 21 -20.49 16.52 -3.57
CA GLU A 21 -20.86 17.71 -4.35
C GLU A 21 -21.72 17.35 -5.58
N TYR A 22 -21.74 16.10 -5.99
CA TYR A 22 -22.47 15.64 -7.17
C TYR A 22 -23.79 14.99 -6.76
N ASP A 23 -24.89 15.56 -7.25
CA ASP A 23 -26.22 14.98 -7.03
C ASP A 23 -26.34 13.64 -7.78
N SER A 24 -26.37 12.57 -7.03
CA SER A 24 -26.24 11.21 -7.54
C SER A 24 -27.24 10.26 -6.90
N ASN A 25 -27.82 9.40 -7.74
CA ASN A 25 -28.61 8.25 -7.30
C ASN A 25 -27.75 7.02 -7.00
N CYS A 26 -26.42 7.14 -6.97
CA CYS A 26 -25.53 6.03 -6.66
C CYS A 26 -25.34 5.89 -5.16
N ASN A 27 -25.71 4.74 -4.61
CA ASN A 27 -25.69 4.50 -3.17
C ASN A 27 -24.37 3.85 -2.66
N VAL A 28 -23.58 3.26 -3.56
CA VAL A 28 -22.33 2.55 -3.19
C VAL A 28 -21.25 2.82 -4.23
N LEU A 29 -20.14 3.37 -3.79
CA LEU A 29 -18.92 3.56 -4.58
C LEU A 29 -17.72 3.02 -3.80
N HIS A 30 -16.84 2.32 -4.50
CA HIS A 30 -15.59 1.85 -3.94
C HIS A 30 -14.50 2.88 -4.21
N ILE A 31 -13.89 3.41 -3.14
CA ILE A 31 -12.74 4.31 -3.22
C ILE A 31 -11.49 3.44 -3.29
N TYR A 32 -11.01 3.20 -4.49
CA TYR A 32 -9.90 2.31 -4.80
C TYR A 32 -8.99 2.95 -5.83
N ASN A 33 -7.71 3.10 -5.52
CA ASN A 33 -6.75 3.62 -6.49
C ASN A 33 -6.34 2.54 -7.49
N SER A 34 -6.84 2.67 -8.73
CA SER A 34 -6.51 1.76 -9.83
C SER A 34 -5.06 1.86 -10.32
N LYS A 35 -4.35 2.93 -9.94
CA LYS A 35 -2.94 3.17 -10.32
C LYS A 35 -2.02 2.50 -9.30
N LEU A 36 -1.77 1.20 -9.53
CA LEU A 36 -0.94 0.41 -8.64
C LEU A 36 0.51 0.92 -8.59
N LEU A 37 1.09 0.91 -7.39
CA LEU A 37 2.49 1.25 -7.16
C LEU A 37 3.37 0.01 -7.35
N PRO A 38 4.32 0.00 -8.31
CA PRO A 38 5.31 -1.07 -8.41
C PRO A 38 6.19 -1.11 -7.16
N ILE A 39 6.27 -2.27 -6.49
CA ILE A 39 7.11 -2.43 -5.27
C ILE A 39 8.56 -2.07 -5.56
N LYS A 40 9.07 -2.37 -6.76
CA LYS A 40 10.42 -2.01 -7.16
C LYS A 40 10.69 -0.50 -7.12
N LEU A 41 9.70 0.32 -7.51
CA LEU A 41 9.83 1.79 -7.42
C LEU A 41 9.92 2.23 -5.96
N LEU A 42 9.05 1.70 -5.10
CA LEU A 42 9.07 1.98 -3.66
C LEU A 42 10.43 1.62 -3.04
N VAL A 43 10.88 0.38 -3.23
CA VAL A 43 12.15 -0.12 -2.67
C VAL A 43 13.35 0.69 -3.18
N ASN A 44 13.40 1.01 -4.47
CA ASN A 44 14.50 1.80 -5.01
C ASN A 44 14.54 3.21 -4.42
N THR A 45 13.38 3.86 -4.29
CA THR A 45 13.29 5.20 -3.69
C THR A 45 13.70 5.17 -2.20
N MET A 46 13.32 4.14 -1.47
CA MET A 46 13.76 3.96 -0.08
C MET A 46 15.28 3.79 0.04
N LYS A 47 15.89 3.01 -0.87
CA LYS A 47 17.35 2.84 -0.92
C LYS A 47 18.08 4.15 -1.23
N GLU A 48 17.56 4.96 -2.13
CA GLU A 48 18.12 6.29 -2.45
C GLU A 48 18.15 7.22 -1.23
N LEU A 49 17.20 7.06 -0.32
CA LEU A 49 17.13 7.78 0.95
C LEU A 49 18.06 7.21 2.04
N GLY A 50 18.81 6.15 1.74
CA GLY A 50 19.71 5.50 2.72
C GLY A 50 19.02 4.51 3.64
N ILE A 51 17.74 4.17 3.40
CA ILE A 51 17.04 3.17 4.18
C ILE A 51 17.63 1.80 3.86
N ASN A 52 18.08 1.09 4.90
CA ASN A 52 18.66 -0.24 4.77
C ASN A 52 17.55 -1.28 4.53
N ILE A 53 17.20 -1.47 3.26
CA ILE A 53 16.20 -2.43 2.81
C ILE A 53 16.82 -3.38 1.78
N GLU A 54 16.61 -4.67 1.94
CA GLU A 54 17.12 -5.71 1.08
C GLU A 54 15.96 -6.52 0.48
N ALA A 55 16.04 -6.78 -0.83
CA ALA A 55 15.17 -7.75 -1.47
C ALA A 55 15.74 -9.17 -1.23
N VAL A 56 14.91 -10.04 -0.68
CA VAL A 56 15.27 -11.43 -0.42
C VAL A 56 14.31 -12.37 -1.16
N ASP A 57 14.75 -13.60 -1.41
CA ASP A 57 13.89 -14.65 -1.95
C ASP A 57 12.89 -15.19 -0.91
N ASP A 58 11.92 -15.97 -1.36
CA ASP A 58 10.85 -16.51 -0.52
C ASP A 58 11.39 -17.46 0.56
N GLU A 59 12.46 -18.19 0.30
CA GLU A 59 13.07 -19.11 1.26
C GLU A 59 13.73 -18.33 2.40
N THR A 60 14.53 -17.33 2.06
CA THR A 60 15.18 -16.42 3.02
C THR A 60 14.12 -15.65 3.84
N MET A 61 13.05 -15.15 3.20
CA MET A 61 11.96 -14.50 3.88
C MET A 61 11.28 -15.45 4.88
N SER A 62 10.94 -16.67 4.45
CA SER A 62 10.30 -17.67 5.32
C SER A 62 11.17 -18.05 6.51
N ARG A 63 12.48 -18.13 6.34
CA ARG A 63 13.43 -18.39 7.42
C ARG A 63 13.46 -17.23 8.41
N LYS A 64 13.60 -15.99 7.93
CA LYS A 64 13.59 -14.78 8.77
C LYS A 64 12.26 -14.62 9.53
N LEU A 65 11.12 -14.91 8.89
CA LEU A 65 9.82 -14.89 9.55
C LEU A 65 9.71 -15.91 10.68
N LYS A 66 10.23 -17.13 10.49
CA LYS A 66 10.26 -18.15 11.55
C LYS A 66 11.10 -17.69 12.75
N GLU A 67 12.25 -17.09 12.51
CA GLU A 67 13.14 -16.55 13.55
C GLU A 67 12.43 -15.45 14.36
N ILE A 68 11.76 -14.50 13.68
CA ILE A 68 11.04 -13.41 14.33
C ILE A 68 9.82 -13.92 15.11
N LEU A 69 9.05 -14.86 14.55
CA LEU A 69 7.85 -15.41 15.20
C LEU A 69 8.16 -16.26 16.44
N ASN A 70 9.38 -16.79 16.54
CA ASN A 70 9.85 -17.53 17.74
C ASN A 70 10.37 -16.60 18.85
N ASP A 71 10.58 -15.32 18.56
CA ASP A 71 11.00 -14.30 19.51
C ASP A 71 9.77 -13.48 19.95
N ASN A 72 9.35 -13.66 21.21
CA ASN A 72 8.13 -13.01 21.74
C ASN A 72 8.17 -11.47 21.63
N PHE A 73 9.34 -10.86 21.76
CA PHE A 73 9.48 -9.41 21.66
C PHE A 73 9.37 -8.93 20.21
N LYS A 74 10.04 -9.63 19.28
CA LYS A 74 10.01 -9.28 17.85
C LYS A 74 8.68 -9.61 17.18
N LYS A 75 7.92 -10.55 17.73
CA LYS A 75 6.60 -10.93 17.21
C LYS A 75 5.62 -9.76 17.15
N GLU A 76 5.71 -8.82 18.08
CA GLU A 76 4.86 -7.62 18.09
C GLU A 76 5.07 -6.76 16.85
N ILE A 77 6.29 -6.72 16.29
CA ILE A 77 6.62 -5.99 15.07
C ILE A 77 5.82 -6.53 13.87
N LEU A 78 5.52 -7.83 13.87
CA LEU A 78 4.75 -8.48 12.81
C LEU A 78 3.23 -8.44 13.03
N SER A 79 2.74 -7.80 14.08
CA SER A 79 1.31 -7.80 14.42
C SER A 79 0.42 -7.33 13.26
N GLY A 80 0.89 -6.37 12.45
CA GLY A 80 0.16 -5.86 11.29
C GLY A 80 0.05 -6.83 10.12
N ILE A 81 0.96 -7.81 10.01
CA ILE A 81 1.00 -8.75 8.88
C ILE A 81 0.84 -10.22 9.31
N ILE A 82 0.61 -10.48 10.59
CA ILE A 82 0.55 -11.86 11.13
C ILE A 82 -0.57 -12.68 10.50
N HIS A 83 -1.67 -12.05 10.09
CA HIS A 83 -2.80 -12.68 9.43
C HIS A 83 -2.52 -13.02 7.95
N ASP A 84 -1.49 -12.40 7.37
CA ASP A 84 -1.04 -12.64 6.00
C ASP A 84 0.07 -13.71 5.93
N ILE A 85 0.30 -14.41 7.04
CA ILE A 85 1.30 -15.48 7.12
C ILE A 85 0.58 -16.84 7.18
N ASP A 86 0.87 -17.72 6.21
CA ASP A 86 0.29 -19.06 6.15
C ASP A 86 0.87 -20.01 7.23
N SER A 87 0.30 -21.21 7.33
CA SER A 87 0.76 -22.24 8.29
C SER A 87 2.22 -22.69 8.06
N LYS A 88 2.75 -22.48 6.86
CA LYS A 88 4.15 -22.77 6.49
C LYS A 88 5.09 -21.59 6.74
N LYS A 89 4.58 -20.50 7.33
CA LYS A 89 5.32 -19.26 7.62
C LYS A 89 5.77 -18.54 6.34
N ARG A 90 4.89 -18.49 5.33
CA ARG A 90 5.09 -17.75 4.09
C ARG A 90 4.07 -16.62 4.02
N LEU A 91 4.44 -15.47 3.48
CA LEU A 91 3.51 -14.38 3.22
C LEU A 91 2.52 -14.77 2.11
N ILE A 92 1.27 -14.44 2.34
CA ILE A 92 0.18 -14.61 1.37
C ILE A 92 0.11 -13.31 0.56
N TYR A 93 0.70 -13.30 -0.64
CA TYR A 93 0.74 -12.11 -1.49
C TYR A 93 -0.49 -11.92 -2.37
N THR A 94 -1.33 -12.95 -2.48
CA THR A 94 -2.48 -12.90 -3.39
C THR A 94 -3.74 -13.37 -2.70
N SER A 95 -4.81 -12.63 -2.92
CA SER A 95 -6.17 -13.07 -2.64
C SER A 95 -6.78 -13.63 -3.93
N ASN A 96 -7.60 -14.69 -3.81
CA ASN A 96 -8.40 -15.20 -4.92
C ASN A 96 -9.60 -14.29 -5.25
N ILE A 97 -9.77 -13.22 -4.49
CA ILE A 97 -10.85 -12.25 -4.65
C ILE A 97 -10.37 -11.19 -5.64
N ARG A 98 -11.08 -11.08 -6.77
CA ARG A 98 -10.91 -9.95 -7.70
C ARG A 98 -11.96 -8.89 -7.37
N VAL A 99 -11.50 -7.73 -6.95
CA VAL A 99 -12.38 -6.57 -6.77
C VAL A 99 -12.48 -5.85 -8.12
N SER A 100 -13.70 -5.70 -8.65
CA SER A 100 -13.95 -4.85 -9.80
C SER A 100 -14.22 -3.43 -9.31
N TYR A 101 -13.48 -2.48 -9.85
CA TYR A 101 -13.59 -1.04 -9.54
C TYR A 101 -13.99 -0.21 -10.76
N ASP A 102 -14.21 -0.84 -11.91
CA ASP A 102 -14.47 -0.18 -13.19
C ASP A 102 -15.65 0.79 -13.12
N PHE A 103 -16.71 0.41 -12.41
CA PHE A 103 -17.89 1.27 -12.24
C PHE A 103 -17.53 2.52 -11.44
N SER A 104 -16.87 2.36 -10.29
CA SER A 104 -16.49 3.48 -9.41
C SER A 104 -15.47 4.40 -10.09
N GLU A 105 -14.51 3.86 -10.82
CA GLU A 105 -13.52 4.64 -11.56
C GLU A 105 -14.17 5.51 -12.63
N LYS A 106 -15.02 4.92 -13.50
CA LYS A 106 -15.76 5.65 -14.53
C LYS A 106 -16.70 6.70 -13.95
N TYR A 107 -17.30 6.39 -12.81
CA TYR A 107 -18.18 7.34 -12.13
C TYR A 107 -17.39 8.53 -11.60
N LEU A 108 -16.25 8.30 -10.94
CA LEU A 108 -15.36 9.34 -10.43
C LEU A 108 -14.82 10.22 -11.57
N GLU A 109 -14.41 9.63 -12.68
CA GLU A 109 -13.98 10.37 -13.87
C GLU A 109 -15.10 11.30 -14.40
N LYS A 110 -16.32 10.80 -14.46
CA LYS A 110 -17.49 11.58 -14.89
C LYS A 110 -17.73 12.83 -14.02
N ILE A 111 -17.46 12.75 -12.73
CA ILE A 111 -17.62 13.86 -11.78
C ILE A 111 -16.35 14.70 -11.61
N GLY A 112 -15.35 14.51 -12.49
CA GLY A 112 -14.14 15.32 -12.54
C GLY A 112 -13.05 14.91 -11.55
N PHE A 113 -13.05 13.65 -11.10
CA PHE A 113 -11.96 13.09 -10.31
C PHE A 113 -11.28 11.96 -11.08
N SER A 114 -9.96 11.92 -11.03
CA SER A 114 -9.17 10.78 -11.54
C SER A 114 -8.00 10.46 -10.62
N TRP A 115 -7.75 9.17 -10.44
CA TRP A 115 -6.61 8.70 -9.66
C TRP A 115 -5.28 9.13 -10.29
N LYS A 116 -4.37 9.61 -9.46
CA LYS A 116 -3.00 9.97 -9.86
C LYS A 116 -2.08 8.78 -9.68
N ASN A 117 -1.05 8.69 -10.53
CA ASN A 117 0.03 7.75 -10.29
C ASN A 117 0.79 8.14 -9.03
N ILE A 118 1.16 7.14 -8.26
CA ILE A 118 2.09 7.32 -7.14
C ILE A 118 3.50 7.20 -7.73
N ASP A 119 4.12 8.35 -7.91
CA ASP A 119 5.46 8.46 -8.47
C ASP A 119 6.54 8.55 -7.38
N ARG A 120 7.78 8.67 -7.81
CA ARG A 120 8.94 8.80 -6.92
C ARG A 120 8.82 10.03 -6.00
N GLU A 121 8.35 11.15 -6.51
CA GLU A 121 8.23 12.40 -5.73
C GLU A 121 7.20 12.24 -4.62
N TYR A 122 6.10 11.55 -4.92
CA TYR A 122 5.09 11.23 -3.92
C TYR A 122 5.64 10.35 -2.80
N ILE A 123 6.41 9.29 -3.15
CA ILE A 123 7.08 8.44 -2.18
C ILE A 123 8.05 9.25 -1.30
N LEU A 124 8.87 10.10 -1.92
CA LEU A 124 9.81 10.96 -1.19
C LEU A 124 9.11 11.88 -0.19
N LYS A 125 7.98 12.48 -0.57
CA LYS A 125 7.16 13.31 0.32
C LYS A 125 6.76 12.54 1.58
N TYR A 126 6.26 11.31 1.43
CA TYR A 126 5.86 10.46 2.55
C TYR A 126 7.05 10.03 3.42
N MET A 127 8.15 9.60 2.81
CA MET A 127 9.33 9.18 3.55
C MET A 127 9.92 10.34 4.36
N ASN A 128 10.00 11.53 3.77
CA ASN A 128 10.45 12.73 4.49
C ASN A 128 9.51 13.11 5.64
N TYR A 129 8.20 12.96 5.48
CA TYR A 129 7.26 13.17 6.56
C TYR A 129 7.49 12.16 7.70
N PHE A 130 7.60 10.86 7.40
CA PHE A 130 7.85 9.82 8.40
C PHE A 130 9.18 10.03 9.14
N LYS A 131 10.21 10.48 8.42
CA LYS A 131 11.47 10.90 9.04
C LYS A 131 11.27 12.10 9.97
N GLY A 132 10.53 13.12 9.52
CA GLY A 132 10.29 14.36 10.29
C GLY A 132 9.55 14.12 11.60
N ILE A 133 8.69 13.12 11.67
CA ILE A 133 7.95 12.73 12.90
C ILE A 133 8.67 11.62 13.70
N GLY A 134 9.87 11.19 13.30
CA GLY A 134 10.64 10.14 13.98
C GLY A 134 10.06 8.73 13.85
N PHE A 135 9.20 8.48 12.85
CA PHE A 135 8.64 7.15 12.59
C PHE A 135 9.66 6.20 11.93
N ILE A 136 10.56 6.75 11.12
CA ILE A 136 11.69 6.05 10.51
C ILE A 136 12.97 6.85 10.71
N GLU A 137 14.07 6.12 10.93
CA GLU A 137 15.43 6.67 11.01
C GLU A 137 16.27 6.14 9.86
N TYR A 138 17.02 6.99 9.18
CA TYR A 138 17.99 6.65 8.13
C TYR A 138 18.98 7.78 7.91
#